data_f10ca04423665782926f14f2e380c220
#
_entry.id   f10ca04423665782926f14f2e380c220
#
_cell.length_a   1.000
_cell.length_b   1.000
_cell.length_c   1.000
_cell.angle_alpha   90.00
_cell.angle_beta   90.00
_cell.angle_gamma   90.00
#
_symmetry.space_group_name_H-M   'P 1'
#
loop_
_entity.id
_entity.type
_entity.pdbx_description
1 polymer ?
#
loop_
_entity_poly.entity_id
_entity_poly.type
_entity_poly.pdbx_seq_one_letter_code
_entity_poly.pdbx_strand_id
1 'polypeptide(L)'
;AEQCRPSTVMSLRAEDVVGNVVPESLCAELDAAMDSESVFRSSKLRTVGKAKVCNVYAPVRHNGKTLGLVVRETNMATRESNGRYESESISAGKQLYEMIPRGQFPYRNPVMNQRHNARVADGFIVLTVDGIVRYASPNAISCFRRLGSVSTMQGEYLSEIGTKLLHENDPVLETLPLVLSGKAAVDSELDANKAAVSMRSLPLMDANGRVGGIVLCRDVSELRRREKELQTKDATISEIHHRVKNNLQAVSALLRLQARKTKSEEVKKELKEAQRRVQTIAMVHEGLSQTADEIVDYDKVISNLLKMAVDLATMRDQHIDVDFVGKFGMMPAQDATPLSLVLTELITNSVEHGFEGRKEGHITISVG
;
A
#
# COMPACT_ATOMS: atom_id res chain seq x y z
N ALA A 1 -13.81 -11.16 -29.85
CA ALA A 1 -12.93 -10.36 -29.00
C ALA A 1 -13.64 -10.02 -27.72
N GLU A 2 -12.95 -10.11 -26.59
CA GLU A 2 -13.49 -9.77 -25.28
C GLU A 2 -13.08 -8.35 -24.88
N GLN A 3 -13.93 -7.69 -24.12
CA GLN A 3 -13.63 -6.38 -23.55
C GLN A 3 -12.96 -6.58 -22.19
N CYS A 4 -11.76 -6.04 -22.01
CA CYS A 4 -10.92 -6.33 -20.84
C CYS A 4 -10.91 -5.25 -19.76
N ARG A 5 -11.58 -4.10 -19.97
CA ARG A 5 -11.66 -3.03 -18.97
C ARG A 5 -12.98 -2.27 -19.05
N PRO A 6 -13.53 -1.87 -17.88
CA PRO A 6 -14.75 -1.10 -17.83
C PRO A 6 -14.58 0.26 -18.52
N SER A 7 -15.64 0.75 -19.10
CA SER A 7 -15.72 2.15 -19.51
C SER A 7 -15.62 3.03 -18.27
N THR A 8 -14.68 3.98 -18.27
CA THR A 8 -14.54 4.96 -17.19
C THR A 8 -15.63 6.04 -17.23
N VAL A 9 -16.45 6.04 -18.27
CA VAL A 9 -17.49 7.06 -18.49
C VAL A 9 -18.88 6.45 -18.25
N MET A 10 -19.28 6.37 -17.01
CA MET A 10 -20.62 5.88 -16.60
C MET A 10 -21.79 6.65 -17.28
N SER A 11 -21.56 7.89 -17.72
CA SER A 11 -22.55 8.66 -18.46
C SER A 11 -22.87 8.12 -19.86
N LEU A 12 -21.99 7.31 -20.44
CA LEU A 12 -22.17 6.72 -21.77
C LEU A 12 -22.70 5.28 -21.70
N ARG A 13 -22.43 4.55 -20.63
CA ARG A 13 -22.82 3.15 -20.47
C ARG A 13 -23.37 2.91 -19.06
N ALA A 14 -24.54 2.29 -18.99
CA ALA A 14 -25.17 1.94 -17.71
C ALA A 14 -24.60 0.65 -17.09
N GLU A 15 -23.97 -0.21 -17.89
CA GLU A 15 -23.48 -1.52 -17.47
C GLU A 15 -21.99 -1.67 -17.74
N ASP A 16 -21.35 -2.50 -16.92
CA ASP A 16 -19.97 -2.92 -17.13
C ASP A 16 -19.90 -3.83 -18.37
N VAL A 17 -18.91 -3.56 -19.21
CA VAL A 17 -18.67 -4.30 -20.46
C VAL A 17 -17.55 -5.32 -20.38
N VAL A 18 -16.91 -5.46 -19.20
CA VAL A 18 -15.81 -6.40 -18.99
C VAL A 18 -16.31 -7.84 -19.17
N GLY A 19 -15.58 -8.62 -19.96
CA GLY A 19 -15.94 -10.00 -20.28
C GLY A 19 -17.03 -10.16 -21.36
N ASN A 20 -17.67 -9.07 -21.82
CA ASN A 20 -18.68 -9.16 -22.86
C ASN A 20 -18.04 -9.31 -24.24
N VAL A 21 -18.68 -10.08 -25.09
CA VAL A 21 -18.29 -10.25 -26.49
C VAL A 21 -18.62 -8.99 -27.28
N VAL A 22 -17.73 -8.60 -28.16
CA VAL A 22 -17.91 -7.44 -29.03
C VAL A 22 -19.05 -7.70 -30.01
N PRO A 23 -19.99 -6.76 -30.21
CA PRO A 23 -21.06 -6.90 -31.18
C PRO A 23 -20.55 -7.11 -32.61
N GLU A 24 -21.17 -8.00 -33.37
CA GLU A 24 -20.78 -8.31 -34.77
C GLU A 24 -20.74 -7.07 -35.67
N SER A 25 -21.60 -6.09 -35.41
CA SER A 25 -21.64 -4.82 -36.15
C SER A 25 -20.33 -4.01 -36.06
N LEU A 26 -19.46 -4.35 -35.11
CA LEU A 26 -18.17 -3.70 -34.89
C LEU A 26 -16.99 -4.48 -35.42
N CYS A 27 -17.14 -5.78 -35.68
CA CYS A 27 -16.03 -6.65 -36.01
C CYS A 27 -15.23 -6.14 -37.21
N ALA A 28 -15.89 -5.79 -38.30
CA ALA A 28 -15.19 -5.26 -39.49
C ALA A 28 -14.38 -3.98 -39.24
N GLU A 29 -14.89 -3.08 -38.36
CA GLU A 29 -14.20 -1.84 -37.97
C GLU A 29 -13.01 -2.12 -37.06
N LEU A 30 -13.17 -3.07 -36.14
CA LEU A 30 -12.12 -3.50 -35.22
C LEU A 30 -11.01 -4.26 -35.97
N ASP A 31 -11.36 -5.11 -36.91
CA ASP A 31 -10.40 -5.83 -37.76
C ASP A 31 -9.55 -4.83 -38.55
N ALA A 32 -10.17 -3.84 -39.20
CA ALA A 32 -9.46 -2.79 -39.90
C ALA A 32 -8.56 -1.95 -38.95
N ALA A 33 -8.99 -1.72 -37.71
CA ALA A 33 -8.21 -1.02 -36.71
C ALA A 33 -7.03 -1.88 -36.19
N MET A 34 -7.20 -3.20 -36.07
CA MET A 34 -6.14 -4.13 -35.68
C MET A 34 -5.03 -4.25 -36.72
N ASP A 35 -5.40 -4.18 -38.01
CA ASP A 35 -4.45 -4.22 -39.12
C ASP A 35 -3.75 -2.89 -39.35
N SER A 36 -4.29 -1.80 -38.82
CA SER A 36 -3.70 -0.45 -38.96
C SER A 36 -2.35 -0.35 -38.22
N GLU A 37 -1.39 0.34 -38.83
CA GLU A 37 -0.10 0.65 -38.20
C GLU A 37 -0.13 1.91 -37.30
N SER A 38 -1.20 2.68 -37.42
CA SER A 38 -1.38 3.94 -36.71
C SER A 38 -2.74 4.00 -36.02
N VAL A 39 -3.01 5.10 -35.34
CA VAL A 39 -4.32 5.36 -34.74
C VAL A 39 -5.38 5.41 -35.83
N PHE A 40 -6.36 4.52 -35.73
CA PHE A 40 -7.51 4.44 -36.65
C PHE A 40 -8.69 5.21 -36.08
N ARG A 41 -9.28 6.08 -36.90
CA ARG A 41 -10.49 6.86 -36.55
C ARG A 41 -11.68 6.34 -37.30
N SER A 42 -12.74 6.02 -36.56
CA SER A 42 -14.02 5.68 -37.18
C SER A 42 -14.59 6.87 -37.95
N SER A 43 -14.98 6.62 -39.19
CA SER A 43 -15.77 7.58 -39.98
C SER A 43 -17.26 7.59 -39.59
N LYS A 44 -17.70 6.57 -38.83
CA LYS A 44 -19.11 6.38 -38.45
C LYS A 44 -19.37 6.91 -37.04
N LEU A 45 -20.38 7.73 -36.87
CA LEU A 45 -20.93 8.10 -35.59
C LEU A 45 -21.82 6.97 -35.09
N ARG A 46 -21.59 6.53 -33.83
CA ARG A 46 -22.41 5.54 -33.16
C ARG A 46 -23.29 6.20 -32.11
N THR A 47 -24.45 5.59 -31.89
CA THR A 47 -25.30 5.98 -30.77
C THR A 47 -25.06 5.00 -29.62
N VAL A 48 -24.62 5.52 -28.47
CA VAL A 48 -24.45 4.76 -27.21
C VAL A 48 -25.37 5.39 -26.18
N GLY A 49 -26.43 4.71 -25.83
CA GLY A 49 -27.51 5.31 -25.02
C GLY A 49 -28.18 6.49 -25.78
N LYS A 50 -28.10 7.68 -25.18
CA LYS A 50 -28.60 8.94 -25.77
C LYS A 50 -27.53 9.79 -26.47
N ALA A 51 -26.27 9.36 -26.43
CA ALA A 51 -25.14 10.14 -26.94
C ALA A 51 -24.67 9.65 -28.31
N LYS A 52 -24.27 10.58 -29.18
CA LYS A 52 -23.54 10.29 -30.42
C LYS A 52 -22.07 10.29 -30.10
N VAL A 53 -21.37 9.16 -30.32
CA VAL A 53 -19.95 9.00 -30.04
C VAL A 53 -19.14 8.72 -31.30
N CYS A 54 -17.92 9.23 -31.31
CA CYS A 54 -16.90 8.93 -32.28
C CYS A 54 -15.85 8.04 -31.63
N ASN A 55 -15.50 6.94 -32.27
CA ASN A 55 -14.50 6.01 -31.79
C ASN A 55 -13.14 6.29 -32.44
N VAL A 56 -12.12 6.19 -31.61
CA VAL A 56 -10.73 6.24 -32.04
C VAL A 56 -10.03 5.00 -31.47
N TYR A 57 -9.33 4.25 -32.28
CA TYR A 57 -8.71 2.99 -31.93
C TYR A 57 -7.19 3.11 -32.05
N ALA A 58 -6.46 2.65 -31.03
CA ALA A 58 -5.02 2.54 -31.06
C ALA A 58 -4.62 1.06 -30.89
N PRO A 59 -3.99 0.44 -31.91
CA PRO A 59 -3.54 -0.94 -31.81
C PRO A 59 -2.37 -1.05 -30.82
N VAL A 60 -2.49 -1.99 -29.89
CA VAL A 60 -1.43 -2.35 -28.94
C VAL A 60 -0.61 -3.48 -29.57
N ARG A 61 0.66 -3.23 -29.82
CA ARG A 61 1.55 -4.18 -30.49
C ARG A 61 2.67 -4.67 -29.57
N HIS A 62 3.00 -5.94 -29.70
CA HIS A 62 4.15 -6.57 -29.06
C HIS A 62 4.79 -7.58 -30.02
N ASN A 63 6.09 -7.46 -30.24
CA ASN A 63 6.85 -8.32 -31.15
C ASN A 63 6.20 -8.48 -32.55
N GLY A 64 5.73 -7.37 -33.12
CA GLY A 64 5.11 -7.35 -34.45
C GLY A 64 3.67 -7.86 -34.52
N LYS A 65 3.10 -8.37 -33.40
CA LYS A 65 1.70 -8.82 -33.34
C LYS A 65 0.83 -7.80 -32.62
N THR A 66 -0.37 -7.54 -33.15
CA THR A 66 -1.39 -6.76 -32.48
C THR A 66 -2.05 -7.63 -31.41
N LEU A 67 -1.95 -7.22 -30.15
CA LEU A 67 -2.53 -7.92 -28.99
C LEU A 67 -3.96 -7.47 -28.72
N GLY A 68 -4.32 -6.26 -29.10
CA GLY A 68 -5.64 -5.70 -28.85
C GLY A 68 -5.69 -4.22 -29.25
N LEU A 69 -6.81 -3.59 -28.93
CA LEU A 69 -7.07 -2.20 -29.23
C LEU A 69 -7.40 -1.43 -27.94
N VAL A 70 -6.82 -0.25 -27.79
CA VAL A 70 -7.31 0.75 -26.85
C VAL A 70 -8.33 1.60 -27.59
N VAL A 71 -9.55 1.65 -27.07
CA VAL A 71 -10.67 2.39 -27.67
C VAL A 71 -10.96 3.63 -26.87
N ARG A 72 -10.95 4.80 -27.54
CA ARG A 72 -11.40 6.06 -26.98
C ARG A 72 -12.73 6.44 -27.58
N GLU A 73 -13.77 6.43 -26.77
CA GLU A 73 -15.09 6.91 -27.14
C GLU A 73 -15.21 8.41 -26.77
N THR A 74 -15.52 9.25 -27.75
CA THR A 74 -15.68 10.68 -27.53
C THR A 74 -17.13 11.07 -27.81
N ASN A 75 -17.80 11.65 -26.81
CA ASN A 75 -19.15 12.19 -26.98
C ASN A 75 -19.08 13.48 -27.81
N MET A 76 -19.81 13.51 -28.91
CA MET A 76 -19.81 14.64 -29.82
C MET A 76 -20.60 15.83 -29.30
N ALA A 77 -21.52 15.64 -28.37
CA ALA A 77 -22.32 16.71 -27.77
C ALA A 77 -21.55 17.58 -26.77
N THR A 78 -20.47 17.06 -26.20
CA THR A 78 -19.63 17.79 -25.21
C THR A 78 -18.52 18.64 -25.85
N ARG A 79 -18.51 18.77 -27.16
CA ARG A 79 -17.42 19.42 -27.91
C ARG A 79 -17.37 20.94 -27.82
N GLU A 80 -18.34 21.59 -27.17
CA GLU A 80 -18.53 23.05 -27.17
C GLU A 80 -17.99 23.80 -25.96
N SER A 81 -17.46 23.13 -24.93
CA SER A 81 -16.84 23.80 -23.76
C SER A 81 -15.30 23.74 -23.83
N ASN A 82 -14.69 24.63 -24.61
CA ASN A 82 -13.24 24.66 -24.79
C ASN A 82 -12.54 25.59 -23.80
N GLY A 83 -12.53 25.25 -22.53
CA GLY A 83 -11.58 25.84 -21.59
C GLY A 83 -10.14 25.46 -21.97
N ARG A 84 -9.16 26.33 -21.70
CA ARG A 84 -7.74 26.07 -21.99
C ARG A 84 -7.22 24.78 -21.33
N TYR A 85 -7.71 24.44 -20.15
CA TYR A 85 -7.43 23.16 -19.47
C TYR A 85 -7.86 21.97 -20.32
N GLU A 86 -9.07 22.00 -20.84
CA GLU A 86 -9.64 20.91 -21.64
C GLU A 86 -8.86 20.72 -22.95
N SER A 87 -8.55 21.83 -23.65
CA SER A 87 -7.80 21.78 -24.90
C SER A 87 -6.39 21.22 -24.72
N GLU A 88 -5.66 21.61 -23.66
CA GLU A 88 -4.32 21.11 -23.38
C GLU A 88 -4.34 19.64 -22.91
N SER A 89 -5.32 19.24 -22.10
CA SER A 89 -5.45 17.85 -21.66
C SER A 89 -5.83 16.91 -22.81
N ILE A 90 -6.72 17.35 -23.70
CA ILE A 90 -7.08 16.60 -24.91
C ILE A 90 -5.86 16.47 -25.85
N SER A 91 -5.11 17.56 -26.05
CA SER A 91 -3.92 17.56 -26.91
C SER A 91 -2.87 16.59 -26.39
N ALA A 92 -2.56 16.65 -25.10
CA ALA A 92 -1.60 15.75 -24.47
C ALA A 92 -2.08 14.28 -24.47
N GLY A 93 -3.37 14.06 -24.18
CA GLY A 93 -3.99 12.74 -24.26
C GLY A 93 -3.95 12.16 -25.68
N LYS A 94 -4.20 12.99 -26.71
CA LYS A 94 -4.07 12.59 -28.11
C LYS A 94 -2.63 12.12 -28.41
N GLN A 95 -1.64 12.85 -27.95
CA GLN A 95 -0.23 12.52 -28.17
C GLN A 95 0.17 11.20 -27.50
N LEU A 96 -0.22 10.99 -26.24
CA LEU A 96 -0.04 9.69 -25.57
C LEU A 96 -0.71 8.55 -26.33
N TYR A 97 -1.90 8.81 -26.86
CA TYR A 97 -2.64 7.83 -27.64
C TYR A 97 -1.94 7.45 -28.95
N GLU A 98 -1.33 8.41 -29.62
CA GLU A 98 -0.52 8.20 -30.85
C GLU A 98 0.79 7.45 -30.58
N MET A 99 1.29 7.44 -29.34
CA MET A 99 2.46 6.68 -28.91
C MET A 99 2.18 5.18 -28.74
N ILE A 100 0.92 4.77 -28.55
CA ILE A 100 0.53 3.36 -28.29
C ILE A 100 0.91 2.46 -29.47
N PRO A 101 0.51 2.73 -30.75
CA PRO A 101 0.85 1.88 -31.86
C PRO A 101 2.37 1.75 -32.10
N ARG A 102 3.12 2.78 -31.73
CA ARG A 102 4.58 2.81 -31.85
C ARG A 102 5.30 2.04 -30.74
N GLY A 103 4.56 1.50 -29.74
CA GLY A 103 5.14 0.83 -28.58
C GLY A 103 5.91 1.77 -27.63
N GLN A 104 5.66 3.07 -27.71
CA GLN A 104 6.27 4.10 -26.87
C GLN A 104 5.44 4.36 -25.58
N PHE A 105 4.20 3.88 -25.54
CA PHE A 105 3.31 3.94 -24.38
C PHE A 105 2.49 2.64 -24.30
N PRO A 106 2.29 2.02 -23.12
CA PRO A 106 2.89 2.39 -21.82
C PRO A 106 4.42 2.23 -21.80
N TYR A 107 5.07 3.01 -20.92
CA TYR A 107 6.53 2.99 -20.82
C TYR A 107 7.04 1.65 -20.32
N ARG A 108 8.17 1.17 -20.88
CA ARG A 108 8.84 -0.04 -20.40
C ARG A 108 9.58 0.29 -19.10
N ASN A 109 9.36 -0.53 -18.08
CA ASN A 109 9.98 -0.41 -16.75
C ASN A 109 9.85 1.00 -16.12
N PRO A 110 8.64 1.50 -15.97
CA PRO A 110 8.46 2.76 -15.27
C PRO A 110 8.87 2.58 -13.81
N VAL A 111 9.76 3.42 -13.29
CA VAL A 111 10.03 3.52 -11.86
C VAL A 111 8.85 4.27 -11.24
N MET A 112 7.77 3.56 -11.01
CA MET A 112 6.51 4.12 -10.55
C MET A 112 6.07 3.49 -9.24
N ASN A 113 5.85 4.34 -8.23
CA ASN A 113 5.26 3.92 -6.97
C ASN A 113 3.73 3.92 -7.12
N GLN A 114 3.10 2.76 -6.87
CA GLN A 114 1.65 2.62 -7.07
C GLN A 114 0.81 3.31 -5.97
N ARG A 115 1.41 3.68 -4.83
CA ARG A 115 0.66 4.14 -3.65
C ARG A 115 0.02 5.52 -3.80
N HIS A 116 0.61 6.44 -4.57
CA HIS A 116 0.15 7.83 -4.64
C HIS A 116 -0.01 8.35 -6.08
N ASN A 117 -0.65 7.57 -6.94
CA ASN A 117 -0.80 7.89 -8.35
C ASN A 117 -1.54 9.22 -8.56
N ALA A 118 -0.81 10.26 -8.96
CA ALA A 118 -1.38 11.51 -9.41
C ALA A 118 -2.18 11.30 -10.71
N ARG A 119 -3.36 11.92 -10.79
CA ARG A 119 -4.27 11.87 -11.93
C ARG A 119 -4.31 13.24 -12.61
N VAL A 120 -4.77 13.27 -13.85
CA VAL A 120 -4.95 14.52 -14.61
C VAL A 120 -5.83 15.54 -13.86
N ALA A 121 -6.85 15.05 -13.14
CA ALA A 121 -7.75 15.90 -12.35
C ALA A 121 -7.10 16.47 -11.08
N ASP A 122 -6.06 15.81 -10.54
CA ASP A 122 -5.38 16.29 -9.33
C ASP A 122 -4.53 17.53 -9.63
N GLY A 123 -3.67 17.44 -10.64
CA GLY A 123 -2.88 18.56 -11.14
C GLY A 123 -2.17 18.14 -12.44
N PHE A 124 -2.11 19.04 -13.39
CA PHE A 124 -1.65 18.77 -14.73
C PHE A 124 -0.77 19.90 -15.24
N ILE A 125 0.44 19.57 -15.64
CA ILE A 125 1.44 20.50 -16.19
C ILE A 125 1.89 19.95 -17.55
N VAL A 126 1.96 20.81 -18.54
CA VAL A 126 2.52 20.49 -19.88
C VAL A 126 3.85 21.23 -20.03
N LEU A 127 4.88 20.47 -20.38
CA LEU A 127 6.23 20.97 -20.58
C LEU A 127 6.59 20.97 -22.08
N THR A 128 7.39 21.94 -22.47
CA THR A 128 8.09 21.93 -23.77
C THR A 128 9.21 20.88 -23.76
N VAL A 129 9.87 20.70 -24.91
CA VAL A 129 11.06 19.83 -25.03
C VAL A 129 12.19 20.27 -24.09
N ASP A 130 12.30 21.55 -23.78
CA ASP A 130 13.33 22.12 -22.93
C ASP A 130 12.97 22.06 -21.43
N GLY A 131 11.74 21.66 -21.09
CA GLY A 131 11.26 21.61 -19.70
C GLY A 131 10.63 22.90 -19.20
N ILE A 132 10.29 23.84 -20.11
CA ILE A 132 9.56 25.07 -19.80
C ILE A 132 8.08 24.74 -19.66
N VAL A 133 7.43 25.31 -18.64
CA VAL A 133 6.00 25.16 -18.41
C VAL A 133 5.19 25.89 -19.48
N ARG A 134 4.59 25.15 -20.40
CA ARG A 134 3.67 25.67 -21.41
C ARG A 134 2.30 25.93 -20.82
N TYR A 135 1.85 25.03 -19.95
CA TYR A 135 0.56 25.12 -19.27
C TYR A 135 0.65 24.46 -17.90
N ALA A 136 -0.01 25.06 -16.92
CA ALA A 136 -0.25 24.46 -15.60
C ALA A 136 -1.73 24.64 -15.22
N SER A 137 -2.38 23.56 -14.80
CA SER A 137 -3.75 23.61 -14.32
C SER A 137 -3.87 24.35 -12.98
N PRO A 138 -5.03 24.90 -12.62
CA PRO A 138 -5.24 25.55 -11.32
C PRO A 138 -4.84 24.67 -10.14
N ASN A 139 -5.12 23.37 -10.19
CA ASN A 139 -4.75 22.43 -9.16
C ASN A 139 -3.23 22.24 -9.08
N ALA A 140 -2.52 22.18 -10.21
CA ALA A 140 -1.06 22.13 -10.22
C ALA A 140 -0.45 23.39 -9.60
N ILE A 141 -0.95 24.57 -9.99
CA ILE A 141 -0.51 25.85 -9.40
C ILE A 141 -0.76 25.85 -7.89
N SER A 142 -1.92 25.34 -7.43
CA SER A 142 -2.24 25.22 -6.02
C SER A 142 -1.27 24.30 -5.26
N CYS A 143 -0.90 23.15 -5.85
CA CYS A 143 0.11 22.24 -5.27
C CYS A 143 1.45 22.96 -5.07
N PHE A 144 1.96 23.66 -6.10
CA PHE A 144 3.24 24.37 -6.00
C PHE A 144 3.19 25.59 -5.06
N ARG A 145 2.05 26.27 -4.97
CA ARG A 145 1.85 27.36 -3.98
C ARG A 145 1.91 26.84 -2.54
N ARG A 146 1.37 25.68 -2.26
CA ARG A 146 1.47 25.03 -0.94
C ARG A 146 2.91 24.67 -0.59
N LEU A 147 3.70 24.26 -1.57
CA LEU A 147 5.14 24.04 -1.40
C LEU A 147 5.93 25.36 -1.18
N GLY A 148 5.30 26.52 -1.34
CA GLY A 148 5.93 27.83 -1.14
C GLY A 148 6.28 28.58 -2.43
N SER A 149 5.91 28.08 -3.61
CA SER A 149 6.14 28.79 -4.85
C SER A 149 5.24 30.02 -4.97
N VAL A 150 5.82 31.15 -5.30
CA VAL A 150 5.10 32.42 -5.61
C VAL A 150 5.05 32.70 -7.11
N SER A 151 5.63 31.83 -7.94
CA SER A 151 5.75 32.01 -9.38
C SER A 151 4.42 31.73 -10.09
N THR A 152 4.25 32.33 -11.26
CA THR A 152 3.13 32.05 -12.18
C THR A 152 3.31 30.71 -12.87
N MET A 153 4.45 30.05 -12.74
CA MET A 153 4.90 28.81 -13.36
C MET A 153 5.00 28.88 -14.90
N GLN A 154 4.03 29.46 -15.59
CA GLN A 154 4.00 29.46 -17.05
C GLN A 154 5.15 30.31 -17.65
N GLY A 155 5.90 29.71 -18.57
CA GLY A 155 7.09 30.31 -19.19
C GLY A 155 8.38 30.12 -18.42
N GLU A 156 8.34 29.52 -17.22
CA GLU A 156 9.53 29.21 -16.42
C GLU A 156 9.93 27.74 -16.56
N TYR A 157 11.20 27.42 -16.26
CA TYR A 157 11.65 26.05 -16.15
C TYR A 157 11.08 25.40 -14.89
N LEU A 158 10.39 24.28 -15.02
CA LEU A 158 9.82 23.57 -13.87
C LEU A 158 10.93 23.11 -12.90
N SER A 159 12.10 22.76 -13.42
CA SER A 159 13.28 22.42 -12.63
C SER A 159 13.77 23.57 -11.73
N GLU A 160 13.78 24.80 -12.25
CA GLU A 160 14.16 25.96 -11.44
C GLU A 160 13.15 26.26 -10.35
N ILE A 161 11.85 26.15 -10.66
CA ILE A 161 10.79 26.31 -9.66
C ILE A 161 10.96 25.25 -8.55
N GLY A 162 11.17 23.98 -8.93
CA GLY A 162 11.36 22.91 -7.94
C GLY A 162 12.63 23.08 -7.09
N THR A 163 13.74 23.49 -7.72
CA THR A 163 15.01 23.70 -7.01
C THR A 163 14.92 24.85 -5.99
N LYS A 164 14.19 25.93 -6.31
CA LYS A 164 13.99 27.06 -5.40
C LYS A 164 13.16 26.68 -4.15
N LEU A 165 12.41 25.58 -4.22
CA LEU A 165 11.58 25.10 -3.11
C LEU A 165 12.35 24.18 -2.14
N LEU A 166 13.50 23.64 -2.56
CA LEU A 166 14.35 22.80 -1.74
C LEU A 166 15.26 23.63 -0.85
N HIS A 167 15.43 23.20 0.39
CA HIS A 167 16.42 23.75 1.31
C HIS A 167 17.71 22.95 1.22
N GLU A 168 18.86 23.56 1.58
CA GLU A 168 20.19 22.93 1.45
C GLU A 168 20.33 21.57 2.15
N ASN A 169 19.49 21.29 3.16
CA ASN A 169 19.53 20.04 3.93
C ASN A 169 18.40 19.07 3.62
N ASP A 170 17.54 19.36 2.63
CA ASP A 170 16.44 18.46 2.30
C ASP A 170 16.96 17.23 1.53
N PRO A 171 16.50 16.01 1.86
CA PRO A 171 16.84 14.83 1.11
C PRO A 171 16.21 14.91 -0.28
N VAL A 172 17.05 15.11 -1.29
CA VAL A 172 16.60 15.15 -2.70
C VAL A 172 16.57 13.73 -3.25
N LEU A 173 15.39 13.28 -3.67
CA LEU A 173 15.27 12.02 -4.39
C LEU A 173 15.95 12.15 -5.77
N GLU A 174 16.77 11.19 -6.16
CA GLU A 174 17.47 11.14 -7.46
C GLU A 174 16.52 11.28 -8.66
N THR A 175 15.26 10.88 -8.48
CA THR A 175 14.21 10.95 -9.53
C THR A 175 13.62 12.35 -9.69
N LEU A 176 13.77 13.25 -8.72
CA LEU A 176 13.15 14.58 -8.74
C LEU A 176 13.59 15.43 -9.95
N PRO A 177 14.89 15.56 -10.30
CA PRO A 177 15.31 16.29 -11.49
C PRO A 177 14.73 15.71 -12.79
N LEU A 178 14.57 14.38 -12.85
CA LEU A 178 13.99 13.70 -14.01
C LEU A 178 12.50 14.03 -14.16
N VAL A 179 11.75 14.03 -13.04
CA VAL A 179 10.34 14.44 -13.05
C VAL A 179 10.18 15.88 -13.46
N LEU A 180 10.94 16.80 -12.85
CA LEU A 180 10.84 18.23 -13.12
C LEU A 180 11.25 18.60 -14.55
N SER A 181 12.14 17.84 -15.19
CA SER A 181 12.50 18.04 -16.59
C SER A 181 11.54 17.39 -17.60
N GLY A 182 10.66 16.47 -17.13
CA GLY A 182 9.75 15.71 -17.99
C GLY A 182 10.46 14.78 -18.99
N LYS A 183 11.72 14.37 -18.70
CA LYS A 183 12.56 13.59 -19.63
C LYS A 183 12.36 12.09 -19.51
N ALA A 184 11.89 11.61 -18.36
CA ALA A 184 11.72 10.20 -18.08
C ALA A 184 10.34 9.92 -17.47
N ALA A 185 9.84 8.68 -17.64
CA ALA A 185 8.61 8.22 -17.03
C ALA A 185 8.93 7.72 -15.61
N VAL A 186 8.88 8.61 -14.63
CA VAL A 186 9.23 8.35 -13.23
C VAL A 186 8.31 9.08 -12.29
N ASP A 187 8.23 8.58 -11.06
CA ASP A 187 7.55 9.22 -9.95
C ASP A 187 8.58 9.83 -8.99
N SER A 188 8.23 10.95 -8.39
CA SER A 188 8.98 11.56 -7.30
C SER A 188 8.04 12.30 -6.36
N GLU A 189 8.52 12.62 -5.17
CA GLU A 189 7.83 13.46 -4.22
C GLU A 189 8.70 14.67 -3.88
N LEU A 190 8.05 15.79 -3.66
CA LEU A 190 8.68 17.02 -3.20
C LEU A 190 8.03 17.45 -1.90
N ASP A 191 8.82 17.49 -0.85
CA ASP A 191 8.42 17.94 0.48
C ASP A 191 9.03 19.32 0.72
N ALA A 192 8.21 20.31 0.94
CA ALA A 192 8.64 21.68 1.28
C ALA A 192 7.54 22.40 2.05
N ASN A 193 7.91 23.31 2.93
CA ASN A 193 6.97 24.19 3.66
C ASN A 193 5.80 23.43 4.32
N LYS A 194 6.07 22.25 4.91
CA LYS A 194 5.08 21.36 5.55
C LYS A 194 4.03 20.81 4.58
N ALA A 195 4.25 20.92 3.29
CA ALA A 195 3.43 20.30 2.25
C ALA A 195 4.23 19.24 1.51
N ALA A 196 3.53 18.18 1.06
CA ALA A 196 4.08 17.11 0.26
C ALA A 196 3.29 16.98 -1.04
N VAL A 197 3.99 16.98 -2.17
CA VAL A 197 3.38 16.82 -3.50
C VAL A 197 4.02 15.63 -4.20
N SER A 198 3.20 14.63 -4.50
CA SER A 198 3.59 13.52 -5.37
C SER A 198 3.47 13.95 -6.82
N MET A 199 4.51 13.66 -7.60
CA MET A 199 4.59 14.03 -9.01
C MET A 199 4.93 12.82 -9.86
N ARG A 200 4.33 12.78 -11.05
CA ARG A 200 4.61 11.78 -12.08
C ARG A 200 4.91 12.45 -13.40
N SER A 201 6.04 12.19 -14.00
CA SER A 201 6.35 12.67 -15.35
C SER A 201 6.11 11.60 -16.41
N LEU A 202 5.63 12.06 -17.54
CA LEU A 202 5.33 11.28 -18.74
C LEU A 202 5.92 12.01 -19.95
N PRO A 203 7.05 11.57 -20.51
CA PRO A 203 7.62 12.17 -21.70
C PRO A 203 6.70 11.98 -22.90
N LEU A 204 6.49 13.02 -23.68
CA LEU A 204 5.72 12.97 -24.93
C LEU A 204 6.67 12.76 -26.10
N MET A 205 6.38 11.73 -26.90
CA MET A 205 7.21 11.30 -28.02
C MET A 205 6.45 11.38 -29.33
N ASP A 206 7.13 11.77 -30.41
CA ASP A 206 6.65 11.62 -31.79
C ASP A 206 7.57 10.69 -32.59
N ALA A 207 7.47 10.74 -33.92
CA ALA A 207 8.33 9.97 -34.84
C ALA A 207 9.79 10.40 -34.77
N ASN A 208 10.06 11.68 -34.45
CA ASN A 208 11.38 12.31 -34.46
C ASN A 208 12.06 12.35 -33.09
N GLY A 209 11.35 11.95 -32.05
CA GLY A 209 11.87 11.92 -30.68
C GLY A 209 10.95 12.60 -29.67
N ARG A 210 11.53 13.12 -28.59
CA ARG A 210 10.79 13.79 -27.54
C ARG A 210 10.35 15.20 -27.95
N VAL A 211 9.05 15.47 -27.80
CA VAL A 211 8.44 16.78 -28.16
C VAL A 211 7.98 17.57 -26.91
N GLY A 212 8.07 16.97 -25.74
CA GLY A 212 7.70 17.61 -24.50
C GLY A 212 7.51 16.63 -23.38
N GLY A 213 6.73 16.99 -22.38
CA GLY A 213 6.37 16.14 -21.26
C GLY A 213 5.10 16.58 -20.57
N ILE A 214 4.54 15.67 -19.81
CA ILE A 214 3.43 15.93 -18.88
C ILE A 214 3.97 15.68 -17.47
N VAL A 215 3.63 16.54 -16.53
CA VAL A 215 3.80 16.25 -15.10
C VAL A 215 2.43 16.29 -14.45
N LEU A 216 2.05 15.16 -13.87
CA LEU A 216 0.88 15.06 -13.00
C LEU A 216 1.35 15.31 -11.59
N CYS A 217 0.60 16.07 -10.80
CA CYS A 217 0.95 16.37 -9.41
C CYS A 217 -0.28 16.27 -8.51
N ARG A 218 -0.07 15.73 -7.30
CA ARG A 218 -1.12 15.55 -6.30
C ARG A 218 -0.59 15.97 -4.94
N ASP A 219 -1.37 16.80 -4.26
CA ASP A 219 -1.11 17.11 -2.87
C ASP A 219 -1.39 15.85 -2.01
N VAL A 220 -0.36 15.38 -1.34
CA VAL A 220 -0.40 14.21 -0.45
C VAL A 220 -0.09 14.59 1.00
N SER A 221 -0.08 15.89 1.32
CA SER A 221 0.28 16.42 2.64
C SER A 221 -0.54 15.82 3.77
N GLU A 222 -1.87 15.75 3.59
CA GLU A 222 -2.75 15.19 4.62
C GLU A 222 -2.57 13.67 4.75
N LEU A 223 -2.39 12.99 3.63
CA LEU A 223 -2.13 11.55 3.63
C LEU A 223 -0.81 11.23 4.35
N ARG A 224 0.26 11.95 4.02
CA ARG A 224 1.56 11.84 4.69
C ARG A 224 1.48 12.15 6.18
N ARG A 225 0.73 13.18 6.55
CA ARG A 225 0.51 13.49 7.96
C ARG A 225 -0.17 12.33 8.69
N ARG A 226 -1.23 11.77 8.12
CA ARG A 226 -1.95 10.63 8.71
C ARG A 226 -1.08 9.38 8.81
N GLU A 227 -0.30 9.07 7.75
CA GLU A 227 0.66 7.95 7.79
C GLU A 227 1.68 8.13 8.91
N LYS A 228 2.22 9.35 9.07
CA LYS A 228 3.18 9.67 10.13
C LYS A 228 2.56 9.60 11.52
N GLU A 229 1.32 10.06 11.67
CA GLU A 229 0.56 9.94 12.91
C GLU A 229 0.32 8.46 13.28
N LEU A 230 -0.05 7.61 12.31
CA LEU A 230 -0.21 6.17 12.51
C LEU A 230 1.12 5.51 12.91
N GLN A 231 2.20 5.76 12.18
CA GLN A 231 3.53 5.24 12.51
C GLN A 231 3.98 5.65 13.92
N THR A 232 3.69 6.91 14.33
CA THR A 232 4.02 7.39 15.68
C THR A 232 3.20 6.67 16.74
N LYS A 233 1.91 6.44 16.48
CA LYS A 233 1.04 5.67 17.39
C LYS A 233 1.52 4.22 17.52
N ASP A 234 1.85 3.56 16.42
CA ASP A 234 2.36 2.19 16.42
C ASP A 234 3.67 2.08 17.21
N ALA A 235 4.60 3.03 16.99
CA ALA A 235 5.83 3.10 17.76
C ALA A 235 5.58 3.30 19.26
N THR A 236 4.62 4.16 19.62
CA THR A 236 4.24 4.42 21.02
C THR A 236 3.61 3.19 21.66
N ILE A 237 2.72 2.50 20.94
CA ILE A 237 2.09 1.26 21.42
C ILE A 237 3.17 0.19 21.67
N SER A 238 4.08 0.01 20.72
CA SER A 238 5.20 -0.93 20.87
C SER A 238 6.08 -0.58 22.09
N GLU A 239 6.38 0.69 22.32
CA GLU A 239 7.13 1.13 23.50
C GLU A 239 6.38 0.83 24.80
N ILE A 240 5.05 1.05 24.83
CA ILE A 240 4.22 0.71 26.00
C ILE A 240 4.29 -0.77 26.29
N HIS A 241 4.15 -1.65 25.29
CA HIS A 241 4.26 -3.09 25.46
C HIS A 241 5.64 -3.51 26.01
N HIS A 242 6.72 -2.94 25.48
CA HIS A 242 8.06 -3.18 25.99
C HIS A 242 8.22 -2.75 27.45
N ARG A 243 7.67 -1.60 27.82
CA ARG A 243 7.69 -1.12 29.23
C ARG A 243 6.87 -1.99 30.14
N VAL A 244 5.67 -2.42 29.73
CA VAL A 244 4.83 -3.35 30.50
C VAL A 244 5.58 -4.66 30.74
N LYS A 245 6.19 -5.25 29.70
CA LYS A 245 7.02 -6.44 29.83
C LYS A 245 8.14 -6.25 30.87
N ASN A 246 8.89 -5.15 30.77
CA ASN A 246 9.99 -4.85 31.69
C ASN A 246 9.49 -4.72 33.14
N ASN A 247 8.36 -4.08 33.34
CA ASN A 247 7.74 -3.95 34.68
C ASN A 247 7.29 -5.31 35.22
N LEU A 248 6.67 -6.16 34.39
CA LEU A 248 6.25 -7.50 34.79
C LEU A 248 7.46 -8.39 35.13
N GLN A 249 8.55 -8.27 34.38
CA GLN A 249 9.83 -8.97 34.69
C GLN A 249 10.41 -8.50 36.05
N ALA A 250 10.38 -7.20 36.32
CA ALA A 250 10.84 -6.65 37.62
C ALA A 250 9.96 -7.16 38.78
N VAL A 251 8.63 -7.17 38.62
CA VAL A 251 7.69 -7.74 39.60
C VAL A 251 7.98 -9.22 39.82
N SER A 252 8.17 -10.00 38.75
CA SER A 252 8.52 -11.43 38.85
C SER A 252 9.83 -11.64 39.61
N ALA A 253 10.85 -10.80 39.38
CA ALA A 253 12.11 -10.86 40.10
C ALA A 253 11.94 -10.53 41.61
N LEU A 254 11.11 -9.54 41.95
CA LEU A 254 10.80 -9.20 43.33
C LEU A 254 10.06 -10.35 44.04
N LEU A 255 9.07 -10.95 43.41
CA LEU A 255 8.33 -12.11 43.97
C LEU A 255 9.30 -13.28 44.24
N ARG A 256 10.24 -13.54 43.30
CA ARG A 256 11.28 -14.55 43.46
C ARG A 256 12.20 -14.25 44.65
N LEU A 257 12.59 -13.00 44.83
CA LEU A 257 13.43 -12.59 45.98
C LEU A 257 12.69 -12.75 47.31
N GLN A 258 11.40 -12.41 47.37
CA GLN A 258 10.56 -12.59 48.57
C GLN A 258 10.38 -14.07 48.88
N ALA A 259 10.13 -14.90 47.85
CA ALA A 259 9.99 -16.35 48.06
C ALA A 259 11.29 -16.99 48.60
N ARG A 260 12.46 -16.44 48.30
CA ARG A 260 13.74 -16.91 48.90
C ARG A 260 13.96 -16.45 50.33
N LYS A 261 13.38 -15.32 50.72
CA LYS A 261 13.57 -14.74 52.07
C LYS A 261 12.60 -15.31 53.10
N THR A 262 11.43 -15.78 52.65
CA THR A 262 10.43 -16.33 53.60
C THR A 262 10.81 -17.71 54.09
N LYS A 263 10.48 -17.98 55.38
CA LYS A 263 10.67 -19.28 56.02
C LYS A 263 9.43 -20.16 55.98
N SER A 264 8.25 -19.59 55.66
CA SER A 264 7.02 -20.35 55.56
C SER A 264 6.91 -21.01 54.18
N GLU A 265 6.80 -22.31 54.12
CA GLU A 265 6.65 -23.06 52.86
C GLU A 265 5.30 -22.73 52.17
N GLU A 266 4.25 -22.45 52.93
CA GLU A 266 2.97 -22.03 52.39
C GLU A 266 3.06 -20.70 51.64
N VAL A 267 3.63 -19.67 52.28
CA VAL A 267 3.86 -18.34 51.66
C VAL A 267 4.81 -18.45 50.45
N LYS A 268 5.80 -19.33 50.52
CA LYS A 268 6.73 -19.58 49.42
C LYS A 268 6.01 -20.17 48.20
N LYS A 269 5.06 -21.09 48.45
CA LYS A 269 4.24 -21.68 47.38
C LYS A 269 3.37 -20.61 46.70
N GLU A 270 2.68 -19.78 47.48
CA GLU A 270 1.84 -18.70 46.97
C GLU A 270 2.62 -17.67 46.16
N LEU A 271 3.83 -17.28 46.63
CA LEU A 271 4.70 -16.35 45.91
C LEU A 271 5.22 -16.92 44.59
N LYS A 272 5.52 -18.22 44.53
CA LYS A 272 5.89 -18.88 43.28
C LYS A 272 4.72 -18.93 42.29
N GLU A 273 3.50 -19.17 42.75
CA GLU A 273 2.32 -19.17 41.92
C GLU A 273 2.04 -17.77 41.33
N ALA A 274 2.08 -16.73 42.18
CA ALA A 274 1.97 -15.37 41.76
C ALA A 274 3.04 -15.00 40.71
N GLN A 275 4.29 -15.44 40.89
CA GLN A 275 5.38 -15.26 39.96
C GLN A 275 5.07 -15.88 38.57
N ARG A 276 4.53 -17.14 38.55
CA ARG A 276 4.15 -17.81 37.30
C ARG A 276 3.06 -17.02 36.54
N ARG A 277 2.02 -16.58 37.25
CA ARG A 277 0.95 -15.78 36.66
C ARG A 277 1.47 -14.50 36.03
N VAL A 278 2.39 -13.79 36.70
CA VAL A 278 3.04 -12.59 36.15
C VAL A 278 3.88 -12.93 34.93
N GLN A 279 4.59 -14.04 34.91
CA GLN A 279 5.37 -14.47 33.74
C GLN A 279 4.49 -14.82 32.54
N THR A 280 3.35 -15.50 32.78
CA THR A 280 2.37 -15.81 31.72
C THR A 280 1.81 -14.55 31.08
N ILE A 281 1.43 -13.55 31.90
CA ILE A 281 0.97 -12.25 31.38
C ILE A 281 2.06 -11.57 30.55
N ALA A 282 3.31 -11.60 31.01
CA ALA A 282 4.44 -11.00 30.30
C ALA A 282 4.68 -11.64 28.92
N MET A 283 4.51 -12.96 28.80
CA MET A 283 4.63 -13.68 27.52
C MET A 283 3.53 -13.27 26.52
N VAL A 284 2.30 -13.10 26.96
CA VAL A 284 1.22 -12.62 26.07
C VAL A 284 1.49 -11.20 25.62
N HIS A 285 1.93 -10.32 26.53
CA HIS A 285 2.31 -8.94 26.16
C HIS A 285 3.50 -8.87 25.19
N GLU A 286 4.40 -9.83 25.23
CA GLU A 286 5.48 -9.92 24.24
C GLU A 286 4.97 -10.27 22.84
N GLY A 287 3.98 -11.16 22.75
CA GLY A 287 3.29 -11.46 21.48
C GLY A 287 2.57 -10.25 20.88
N LEU A 288 2.01 -9.38 21.73
CA LEU A 288 1.32 -8.14 21.32
C LEU A 288 2.24 -7.08 20.72
N SER A 289 3.50 -6.98 21.18
CA SER A 289 4.45 -5.97 20.70
C SER A 289 4.81 -6.11 19.22
N GLN A 290 4.44 -7.23 18.60
CA GLN A 290 4.75 -7.55 17.21
C GLN A 290 3.62 -7.26 16.21
N THR A 291 2.43 -6.88 16.69
CA THR A 291 1.24 -6.62 15.83
C THR A 291 0.55 -5.32 16.24
N ALA A 292 0.24 -4.48 15.26
CA ALA A 292 -0.45 -3.20 15.47
C ALA A 292 -1.92 -3.34 15.89
N ASP A 293 -2.51 -4.53 15.74
CA ASP A 293 -3.96 -4.75 15.87
C ASP A 293 -4.38 -5.44 17.18
N GLU A 294 -3.54 -5.43 18.24
CA GLU A 294 -3.79 -6.17 19.48
C GLU A 294 -4.14 -7.67 19.27
N ILE A 295 -3.69 -8.24 18.14
CA ILE A 295 -3.90 -9.64 17.78
C ILE A 295 -2.61 -10.41 18.02
N VAL A 296 -2.71 -11.56 18.69
CA VAL A 296 -1.59 -12.42 19.08
C VAL A 296 -1.58 -13.70 18.25
N ASP A 297 -0.41 -14.07 17.74
CA ASP A 297 -0.16 -15.42 17.24
C ASP A 297 -0.10 -16.39 18.44
N TYR A 298 -1.26 -16.98 18.76
CA TYR A 298 -1.40 -17.78 19.95
C TYR A 298 -0.62 -19.10 19.92
N ASP A 299 -0.33 -19.62 18.73
CA ASP A 299 0.49 -20.82 18.57
C ASP A 299 1.93 -20.60 19.10
N LYS A 300 2.45 -19.37 19.00
CA LYS A 300 3.74 -19.02 19.63
C LYS A 300 3.65 -18.93 21.16
N VAL A 301 2.54 -18.42 21.68
CA VAL A 301 2.31 -18.35 23.13
C VAL A 301 2.25 -19.75 23.70
N ILE A 302 1.45 -20.65 23.10
CA ILE A 302 1.37 -22.07 23.49
C ILE A 302 2.74 -22.72 23.49
N SER A 303 3.53 -22.54 22.43
CA SER A 303 4.86 -23.13 22.34
C SER A 303 5.76 -22.75 23.53
N ASN A 304 5.63 -21.50 24.04
CA ASN A 304 6.37 -21.06 25.21
C ASN A 304 5.80 -21.63 26.52
N LEU A 305 4.47 -21.79 26.63
CA LEU A 305 3.83 -22.44 27.79
C LEU A 305 4.24 -23.91 27.89
N LEU A 306 4.30 -24.62 26.76
CA LEU A 306 4.76 -26.02 26.71
C LEU A 306 6.21 -26.16 27.17
N LYS A 307 7.12 -25.27 26.73
CA LYS A 307 8.52 -25.27 27.21
C LYS A 307 8.59 -25.07 28.72
N MET A 308 7.79 -24.14 29.25
CA MET A 308 7.75 -23.90 30.70
C MET A 308 7.25 -25.13 31.47
N ALA A 309 6.31 -25.90 30.91
CA ALA A 309 5.81 -27.16 31.49
C ALA A 309 6.91 -28.24 31.57
N VAL A 310 7.66 -28.40 30.48
CA VAL A 310 8.81 -29.35 30.45
C VAL A 310 9.90 -28.94 31.44
N ASP A 311 10.22 -27.65 31.53
CA ASP A 311 11.19 -27.13 32.51
C ASP A 311 10.73 -27.41 33.95
N LEU A 312 9.42 -27.24 34.23
CA LEU A 312 8.88 -27.53 35.55
C LEU A 312 8.97 -29.02 35.90
N ALA A 313 8.67 -29.91 34.96
CA ALA A 313 8.78 -31.35 35.11
C ALA A 313 10.25 -31.77 35.38
N THR A 314 11.18 -31.21 34.62
CA THR A 314 12.62 -31.48 34.76
C THR A 314 13.13 -31.05 36.14
N MET A 315 12.66 -29.92 36.69
CA MET A 315 13.01 -29.48 38.04
C MET A 315 12.53 -30.43 39.14
N ARG A 316 11.60 -31.32 38.84
CA ARG A 316 11.04 -32.35 39.76
C ARG A 316 11.61 -33.74 39.53
N ASP A 317 12.62 -33.85 38.69
CA ASP A 317 13.21 -35.14 38.25
C ASP A 317 12.18 -36.07 37.60
N GLN A 318 11.28 -35.45 36.84
CA GLN A 318 10.23 -36.09 36.02
C GLN A 318 10.52 -35.88 34.54
N HIS A 319 10.31 -36.88 33.72
CA HIS A 319 10.38 -36.82 32.27
C HIS A 319 8.96 -36.82 31.71
N ILE A 320 8.44 -35.64 31.40
CA ILE A 320 7.08 -35.46 30.88
C ILE A 320 7.19 -34.91 29.44
N ASP A 321 6.73 -35.71 28.49
CA ASP A 321 6.56 -35.27 27.11
C ASP A 321 5.26 -34.46 26.97
N VAL A 322 5.34 -33.36 26.24
CA VAL A 322 4.18 -32.49 26.04
C VAL A 322 3.97 -32.25 24.56
N ASP A 323 2.84 -32.71 24.03
CA ASP A 323 2.44 -32.56 22.63
C ASP A 323 1.29 -31.59 22.46
N PHE A 324 1.33 -30.86 21.34
CA PHE A 324 0.26 -29.97 20.91
C PHE A 324 -0.30 -30.41 19.55
N VAL A 325 -1.60 -30.61 19.46
CA VAL A 325 -2.31 -31.05 18.27
C VAL A 325 -3.38 -30.03 17.90
N GLY A 326 -3.30 -29.49 16.69
CA GLY A 326 -4.21 -28.46 16.18
C GLY A 326 -3.54 -27.09 16.04
N LYS A 327 -4.34 -26.04 15.86
CA LYS A 327 -3.89 -24.64 15.79
C LYS A 327 -4.93 -23.74 16.41
N PHE A 328 -4.46 -22.79 17.22
CA PHE A 328 -5.30 -21.69 17.71
C PHE A 328 -5.34 -20.53 16.71
N GLY A 329 -4.23 -20.31 15.97
CA GLY A 329 -4.10 -19.21 15.04
C GLY A 329 -4.00 -17.84 15.74
N MET A 330 -4.52 -16.85 15.05
CA MET A 330 -4.50 -15.45 15.51
C MET A 330 -5.73 -15.18 16.39
N MET A 331 -5.53 -14.59 17.58
CA MET A 331 -6.64 -14.22 18.46
C MET A 331 -6.43 -12.86 19.14
N PRO A 332 -7.51 -12.16 19.54
CA PRO A 332 -7.41 -10.90 20.29
C PRO A 332 -6.69 -11.11 21.64
N ALA A 333 -5.91 -10.13 22.05
CA ALA A 333 -5.17 -10.15 23.32
C ALA A 333 -6.07 -10.29 24.55
N GLN A 334 -7.25 -9.70 24.49
CA GLN A 334 -8.26 -9.80 25.56
C GLN A 334 -8.69 -11.24 25.84
N ASP A 335 -8.65 -12.11 24.83
CA ASP A 335 -8.98 -13.54 24.92
C ASP A 335 -7.72 -14.39 25.19
N ALA A 336 -6.59 -13.99 24.60
CA ALA A 336 -5.31 -14.68 24.74
C ALA A 336 -4.82 -14.71 26.20
N THR A 337 -4.95 -13.60 26.93
CA THR A 337 -4.45 -13.50 28.30
C THR A 337 -5.19 -14.44 29.28
N PRO A 338 -6.53 -14.41 29.39
CA PRO A 338 -7.24 -15.33 30.29
C PRO A 338 -7.05 -16.79 29.84
N LEU A 339 -7.05 -17.09 28.54
CA LEU A 339 -6.81 -18.44 28.05
C LEU A 339 -5.42 -18.96 28.45
N SER A 340 -4.39 -18.12 28.33
CA SER A 340 -3.02 -18.47 28.74
C SER A 340 -2.91 -18.75 30.23
N LEU A 341 -3.62 -17.98 31.06
CA LEU A 341 -3.69 -18.24 32.53
C LEU A 341 -4.34 -19.58 32.84
N VAL A 342 -5.49 -19.86 32.21
CA VAL A 342 -6.18 -21.13 32.37
C VAL A 342 -5.33 -22.32 31.97
N LEU A 343 -4.70 -22.22 30.77
CA LEU A 343 -3.80 -23.28 30.29
C LEU A 343 -2.58 -23.45 31.19
N THR A 344 -1.99 -22.36 31.67
CA THR A 344 -0.86 -22.43 32.60
C THR A 344 -1.25 -23.19 33.86
N GLU A 345 -2.40 -22.89 34.45
CA GLU A 345 -2.90 -23.57 35.65
C GLU A 345 -3.19 -25.06 35.38
N LEU A 346 -3.84 -25.39 34.26
CA LEU A 346 -4.13 -26.77 33.89
C LEU A 346 -2.85 -27.59 33.69
N ILE A 347 -1.88 -27.03 32.95
CA ILE A 347 -0.57 -27.66 32.69
C ILE A 347 0.19 -27.86 34.01
N THR A 348 0.24 -26.83 34.83
CA THR A 348 0.91 -26.90 36.15
C THR A 348 0.27 -27.94 37.02
N ASN A 349 -1.06 -27.95 37.15
CA ASN A 349 -1.76 -28.95 37.93
C ASN A 349 -1.53 -30.36 37.41
N SER A 350 -1.50 -30.55 36.10
CA SER A 350 -1.18 -31.85 35.52
C SER A 350 0.23 -32.32 35.88
N VAL A 351 1.24 -31.44 35.77
CA VAL A 351 2.62 -31.77 36.14
C VAL A 351 2.76 -31.98 37.65
N GLU A 352 2.12 -31.13 38.49
CA GLU A 352 2.28 -31.19 39.97
C GLU A 352 1.50 -32.30 40.63
N HIS A 353 0.31 -32.57 40.14
CA HIS A 353 -0.64 -33.50 40.78
C HIS A 353 -0.96 -34.73 39.93
N GLY A 354 -1.01 -34.58 38.58
CA GLY A 354 -1.37 -35.70 37.69
C GLY A 354 -0.30 -36.78 37.61
N PHE A 355 0.96 -36.41 37.85
CA PHE A 355 2.11 -37.33 37.81
C PHE A 355 2.78 -37.49 39.16
N GLU A 356 2.06 -37.26 40.25
CA GLU A 356 2.57 -37.50 41.61
C GLU A 356 2.99 -38.96 41.77
N GLY A 357 4.26 -39.20 42.15
CA GLY A 357 4.83 -40.53 42.28
C GLY A 357 5.24 -41.24 41.00
N ARG A 358 5.13 -40.55 39.83
CA ARG A 358 5.58 -41.06 38.51
C ARG A 358 6.78 -40.30 38.03
N LYS A 359 7.73 -40.99 37.38
CA LYS A 359 8.91 -40.36 36.78
C LYS A 359 8.74 -40.02 35.30
N GLU A 360 7.79 -40.65 34.64
CA GLU A 360 7.51 -40.47 33.24
C GLU A 360 6.03 -40.17 32.99
N GLY A 361 5.72 -39.36 32.01
CA GLY A 361 4.35 -39.03 31.65
C GLY A 361 4.23 -38.37 30.32
N HIS A 362 3.00 -38.22 29.84
CA HIS A 362 2.69 -37.58 28.56
C HIS A 362 1.45 -36.68 28.73
N ILE A 363 1.56 -35.45 28.25
CA ILE A 363 0.46 -34.48 28.23
C ILE A 363 0.18 -34.11 26.78
N THR A 364 -1.07 -34.31 26.35
CA THR A 364 -1.49 -33.84 25.00
C THR A 364 -2.50 -32.71 25.15
N ILE A 365 -2.23 -31.59 24.49
CA ILE A 365 -3.16 -30.48 24.37
C ILE A 365 -3.71 -30.52 22.94
N SER A 366 -5.01 -30.63 22.79
CA SER A 366 -5.67 -30.67 21.49
C SER A 366 -6.69 -29.54 21.33
N VAL A 367 -6.71 -28.94 20.17
CA VAL A 367 -7.65 -27.89 19.76
C VAL A 367 -8.44 -28.41 18.58
N GLY A 368 -9.78 -28.43 18.72
CA GLY A 368 -10.72 -28.87 17.69
C GLY A 368 -11.62 -27.75 17.22
#